data_c1c74ee2bc7c3e4c111c5eb8f4103a9a
#
_entry.id   c1c74ee2bc7c3e4c111c5eb8f4103a9a
#
_cell.length_a   1.000
_cell.length_b   1.000
_cell.length_c   1.000
_cell.angle_alpha   90.00
_cell.angle_beta   90.00
_cell.angle_gamma   90.00
#
_symmetry.space_group_name_H-M   'P 1'
#
loop_
_entity.id
_entity.type
_entity.pdbx_description
1 polymer ?
#
loop_
_entity_poly.entity_id
_entity_poly.type
_entity_poly.pdbx_seq_one_letter_code
_entity_poly.pdbx_strand_id
1 'polypeptide(L)'
;MNIVNFTREHIANAKKLALSCYQEEQNRVPDLPGAKELTDLTYFADNGLGAAAYEGNTMTGFLCCTEPFDHAFGSTDAKGIFSPMGTHAAVRQNRADIYAAMYRFAARKWVRAGAVSHGICLYAHDETAQQQFFRYGFGMRCIDAVRTMEPITCIRNENYEIEELTPETISLAYPLELMLMRHYYSSPFFMNRAAAAQEDFCSTFTAEEERCFISRYKGQPCAYLKISQSGETCITEIPEYLHITAAYCLSEHRGKGVFQNLLNYAVDLLKKEGYAYLGVDYESLNRS
;
A
#
# COMPACT_ATOMS: atom_id res chain seq x y z
N MET A 1 24.69 -11.45 -18.34
CA MET A 1 24.11 -10.93 -17.07
C MET A 1 24.67 -11.72 -15.90
N ASN A 2 25.24 -11.05 -14.89
CA ASN A 2 25.74 -11.65 -13.66
C ASN A 2 24.84 -11.23 -12.48
N ILE A 3 24.49 -12.17 -11.60
CA ILE A 3 23.65 -11.88 -10.42
C ILE A 3 24.48 -12.11 -9.17
N VAL A 4 24.51 -11.11 -8.31
CA VAL A 4 25.27 -11.11 -7.06
C VAL A 4 24.37 -10.78 -5.86
N ASN A 5 24.88 -10.99 -4.64
CA ASN A 5 24.18 -10.52 -3.43
C ASN A 5 24.12 -8.99 -3.44
N PHE A 6 22.97 -8.46 -3.05
CA PHE A 6 22.85 -7.02 -2.81
C PHE A 6 23.55 -6.66 -1.49
N THR A 7 24.40 -5.64 -1.52
CA THR A 7 25.18 -5.15 -0.38
C THR A 7 25.16 -3.62 -0.35
N ARG A 8 25.70 -3.02 0.72
CA ARG A 8 25.80 -1.55 0.84
C ARG A 8 26.51 -0.87 -0.31
N GLU A 9 27.49 -1.54 -0.95
CA GLU A 9 28.22 -0.99 -2.11
C GLU A 9 27.30 -0.74 -3.32
N HIS A 10 26.18 -1.43 -3.40
CA HIS A 10 25.22 -1.32 -4.48
C HIS A 10 24.22 -0.16 -4.32
N ILE A 11 24.06 0.38 -3.09
CA ILE A 11 22.99 1.33 -2.74
C ILE A 11 22.98 2.55 -3.64
N ALA A 12 24.14 3.15 -3.89
CA ALA A 12 24.21 4.38 -4.69
C ALA A 12 23.69 4.19 -6.13
N ASN A 13 24.00 3.06 -6.77
CA ASN A 13 23.50 2.73 -8.11
C ASN A 13 22.04 2.30 -8.08
N ALA A 14 21.64 1.56 -7.06
CA ALA A 14 20.26 1.10 -6.86
C ALA A 14 19.30 2.28 -6.68
N LYS A 15 19.64 3.28 -5.84
CA LYS A 15 18.84 4.50 -5.65
C LYS A 15 18.64 5.27 -6.97
N LYS A 16 19.68 5.40 -7.80
CA LYS A 16 19.56 6.04 -9.12
C LYS A 16 18.61 5.27 -10.04
N LEU A 17 18.73 3.96 -10.06
CA LEU A 17 17.88 3.11 -10.90
C LEU A 17 16.43 3.12 -10.41
N ALA A 18 16.19 3.04 -9.10
CA ALA A 18 14.86 3.14 -8.51
C ALA A 18 14.19 4.48 -8.86
N LEU A 19 14.93 5.59 -8.70
CA LEU A 19 14.44 6.92 -9.06
C LEU A 19 14.09 7.02 -10.55
N SER A 20 14.89 6.42 -11.44
CA SER A 20 14.58 6.37 -12.87
C SER A 20 13.28 5.61 -13.14
N CYS A 21 13.04 4.47 -12.47
CA CYS A 21 11.79 3.74 -12.61
C CYS A 21 10.59 4.52 -12.03
N TYR A 22 10.76 5.25 -10.93
CA TYR A 22 9.73 6.15 -10.41
C TYR A 22 9.39 7.26 -11.41
N GLN A 23 10.39 7.85 -12.06
CA GLN A 23 10.17 8.85 -13.11
C GLN A 23 9.43 8.28 -14.33
N GLU A 24 9.61 7.00 -14.65
CA GLU A 24 8.82 6.32 -15.67
C GLU A 24 7.34 6.28 -15.30
N GLU A 25 7.01 5.97 -14.03
CA GLU A 25 5.63 6.00 -13.53
C GLU A 25 5.08 7.43 -13.52
N GLN A 26 5.84 8.40 -13.00
CA GLN A 26 5.45 9.81 -12.94
C GLN A 26 5.14 10.41 -14.32
N ASN A 27 5.85 9.96 -15.36
CA ASN A 27 5.52 10.36 -16.74
C ASN A 27 4.17 9.83 -17.23
N ARG A 28 3.64 8.77 -16.60
CA ARG A 28 2.32 8.21 -16.90
C ARG A 28 1.23 8.78 -15.99
N VAL A 29 1.61 9.14 -14.78
CA VAL A 29 0.74 9.70 -13.74
C VAL A 29 1.34 11.02 -13.26
N PRO A 30 1.12 12.15 -13.98
CA PRO A 30 1.75 13.44 -13.68
C PRO A 30 1.41 14.01 -12.29
N ASP A 31 0.30 13.56 -11.69
CA ASP A 31 -0.13 13.98 -10.35
C ASP A 31 0.71 13.34 -9.22
N LEU A 32 1.56 12.35 -9.53
CA LEU A 32 2.47 11.82 -8.54
C LEU A 32 3.50 12.87 -8.10
N PRO A 33 3.85 12.92 -6.81
CA PRO A 33 4.79 13.90 -6.28
C PRO A 33 6.17 13.74 -6.90
N GLY A 34 6.88 14.86 -7.08
CA GLY A 34 8.29 14.83 -7.43
C GLY A 34 9.12 14.24 -6.30
N ALA A 35 9.97 13.25 -6.61
CA ALA A 35 10.87 12.64 -5.65
C ALA A 35 12.33 12.87 -6.07
N LYS A 36 13.19 13.23 -5.10
CA LYS A 36 14.65 13.30 -5.29
C LYS A 36 15.32 12.01 -4.83
N GLU A 37 14.76 11.39 -3.83
CA GLU A 37 15.15 10.09 -3.27
C GLU A 37 13.91 9.24 -3.03
N LEU A 38 14.10 7.95 -3.03
CA LEU A 38 13.12 6.96 -2.63
C LEU A 38 13.59 6.31 -1.31
N THR A 39 13.05 5.15 -1.01
CA THR A 39 13.31 4.38 0.21
C THR A 39 14.80 4.23 0.54
N ASP A 40 15.18 4.36 1.80
CA ASP A 40 16.52 3.99 2.27
C ASP A 40 16.74 2.48 2.13
N LEU A 41 17.83 2.13 1.45
CA LEU A 41 18.16 0.73 1.14
C LEU A 41 19.14 0.09 2.14
N THR A 42 19.52 0.77 3.21
CA THR A 42 20.52 0.28 4.16
C THR A 42 20.03 -1.01 4.85
N TYR A 43 18.82 -1.01 5.40
CA TYR A 43 18.20 -2.19 6.00
C TYR A 43 18.14 -3.38 5.02
N PHE A 44 17.78 -3.13 3.77
CA PHE A 44 17.66 -4.15 2.73
C PHE A 44 19.00 -4.68 2.23
N ALA A 45 20.07 -3.91 2.37
CA ALA A 45 21.42 -4.36 2.07
C ALA A 45 21.99 -5.25 3.19
N ASP A 46 21.65 -4.92 4.45
CA ASP A 46 22.19 -5.59 5.62
C ASP A 46 21.52 -6.95 5.91
N ASN A 47 20.25 -7.14 5.52
CA ASN A 47 19.55 -8.40 5.74
C ASN A 47 20.04 -9.56 4.85
N GLY A 48 20.85 -9.28 3.82
CA GLY A 48 21.48 -10.29 2.96
C GLY A 48 20.53 -11.03 2.00
N LEU A 49 19.25 -10.63 1.92
CA LEU A 49 18.23 -11.32 1.13
C LEU A 49 18.12 -10.80 -0.30
N GLY A 50 18.69 -9.64 -0.60
CA GLY A 50 18.61 -8.97 -1.89
C GLY A 50 19.52 -9.58 -2.97
N ALA A 51 19.24 -9.20 -4.22
CA ALA A 51 20.02 -9.52 -5.43
C ALA A 51 20.32 -8.25 -6.22
N ALA A 52 21.48 -8.20 -6.89
CA ALA A 52 21.81 -7.18 -7.88
C ALA A 52 22.23 -7.83 -9.19
N ALA A 53 21.79 -7.27 -10.33
CA ALA A 53 22.06 -7.73 -11.67
C ALA A 53 23.02 -6.78 -12.39
N TYR A 54 24.00 -7.33 -13.10
CA TYR A 54 25.02 -6.59 -13.82
C TYR A 54 25.22 -7.08 -15.26
N GLU A 55 25.46 -6.15 -16.16
CA GLU A 55 26.09 -6.39 -17.46
C GLU A 55 27.45 -5.68 -17.50
N GLY A 56 28.54 -6.45 -17.55
CA GLY A 56 29.87 -5.89 -17.31
C GLY A 56 29.92 -5.24 -15.92
N ASN A 57 30.27 -3.96 -15.89
CA ASN A 57 30.36 -3.16 -14.66
C ASN A 57 29.10 -2.31 -14.41
N THR A 58 28.07 -2.42 -15.24
CA THR A 58 26.86 -1.62 -15.14
C THR A 58 25.77 -2.38 -14.42
N MET A 59 25.21 -1.83 -13.35
CA MET A 59 24.03 -2.38 -12.69
C MET A 59 22.81 -2.23 -13.62
N THR A 60 22.15 -3.34 -13.90
CA THR A 60 20.95 -3.40 -14.75
C THR A 60 19.67 -3.66 -13.95
N GLY A 61 19.80 -4.08 -12.68
CA GLY A 61 18.67 -4.26 -11.79
C GLY A 61 19.09 -4.58 -10.37
N PHE A 62 18.15 -4.45 -9.45
CA PHE A 62 18.25 -4.96 -8.09
C PHE A 62 16.86 -5.38 -7.58
N LEU A 63 16.83 -6.28 -6.63
CA LEU A 63 15.62 -6.77 -5.99
C LEU A 63 15.93 -7.09 -4.52
N CYS A 64 15.32 -6.33 -3.63
CA CYS A 64 15.45 -6.46 -2.19
C CYS A 64 14.07 -6.74 -1.56
N CYS A 65 14.06 -7.21 -0.33
CA CYS A 65 12.83 -7.47 0.42
C CYS A 65 13.07 -7.30 1.92
N THR A 66 11.98 -7.24 2.69
CA THR A 66 12.02 -7.31 4.16
C THR A 66 12.60 -8.64 4.64
N GLU A 67 12.97 -8.71 5.90
CA GLU A 67 13.10 -10.00 6.59
C GLU A 67 11.77 -10.74 6.63
N PRO A 68 11.78 -12.09 6.75
CA PRO A 68 10.54 -12.84 6.88
C PRO A 68 9.74 -12.42 8.10
N PHE A 69 8.43 -12.18 7.89
CA PHE A 69 7.49 -11.82 8.94
C PHE A 69 6.32 -12.81 8.99
N ASP A 70 5.78 -13.01 10.19
CA ASP A 70 4.65 -13.90 10.43
C ASP A 70 3.33 -13.26 9.99
N HIS A 71 2.31 -14.09 9.79
CA HIS A 71 0.97 -13.68 9.36
C HIS A 71 0.96 -12.87 8.06
N ALA A 72 1.87 -13.21 7.15
CA ALA A 72 2.08 -12.47 5.92
C ALA A 72 0.81 -12.33 5.08
N PHE A 73 0.53 -11.10 4.67
CA PHE A 73 -0.58 -10.74 3.77
C PHE A 73 -1.97 -11.19 4.27
N GLY A 74 -2.18 -11.16 5.60
CA GLY A 74 -3.44 -11.54 6.23
C GLY A 74 -3.64 -13.05 6.36
N SER A 75 -2.59 -13.87 6.20
CA SER A 75 -2.63 -15.29 6.51
C SER A 75 -2.60 -15.53 8.02
N THR A 76 -3.05 -16.71 8.45
CA THR A 76 -3.01 -17.12 9.87
C THR A 76 -1.66 -17.66 10.30
N ASP A 77 -0.92 -18.26 9.38
CA ASP A 77 0.28 -19.08 9.67
C ASP A 77 1.39 -18.96 8.62
N ALA A 78 1.17 -18.27 7.50
CA ALA A 78 2.20 -18.12 6.50
C ALA A 78 3.25 -17.06 6.89
N LYS A 79 4.52 -17.46 6.83
CA LYS A 79 5.63 -16.52 6.88
C LYS A 79 5.94 -16.01 5.49
N GLY A 80 6.06 -14.71 5.33
CA GLY A 80 6.31 -14.09 4.04
C GLY A 80 7.40 -13.06 4.05
N ILE A 81 7.74 -12.58 2.87
CA ILE A 81 8.58 -11.41 2.64
C ILE A 81 7.82 -10.40 1.77
N PHE A 82 8.19 -9.15 1.89
CA PHE A 82 7.65 -8.08 1.08
C PHE A 82 8.78 -7.26 0.44
N SER A 83 8.63 -6.98 -0.84
CA SER A 83 9.49 -6.08 -1.61
C SER A 83 8.71 -4.78 -1.86
N PRO A 84 8.86 -3.76 -0.99
CA PRO A 84 8.14 -2.50 -1.10
C PRO A 84 8.52 -1.74 -2.36
N MET A 85 7.74 -0.75 -2.73
CA MET A 85 8.05 0.16 -3.81
C MET A 85 9.40 0.86 -3.54
N GLY A 86 10.23 0.97 -4.58
CA GLY A 86 11.57 1.57 -4.47
C GLY A 86 12.66 0.61 -3.99
N THR A 87 12.34 -0.59 -3.49
CA THR A 87 13.35 -1.58 -3.08
C THR A 87 13.77 -2.54 -4.19
N HIS A 88 13.26 -2.34 -5.37
CA HIS A 88 13.66 -3.03 -6.58
C HIS A 88 13.52 -2.12 -7.80
N ALA A 89 14.30 -2.39 -8.83
CA ALA A 89 14.21 -1.74 -10.13
C ALA A 89 14.97 -2.55 -11.18
N ALA A 90 14.63 -2.37 -12.46
CA ALA A 90 15.41 -2.88 -13.58
C ALA A 90 15.35 -1.93 -14.78
N VAL A 91 16.43 -1.84 -15.54
CA VAL A 91 16.46 -1.08 -16.79
C VAL A 91 15.38 -1.60 -17.75
N ARG A 92 14.91 -0.74 -18.67
CA ARG A 92 13.85 -1.12 -19.63
C ARG A 92 14.24 -2.29 -20.54
N GLN A 93 15.50 -2.28 -20.99
CA GLN A 93 15.99 -3.30 -21.89
C GLN A 93 16.10 -4.65 -21.17
N ASN A 94 15.45 -5.68 -21.70
CA ASN A 94 15.43 -7.04 -21.14
C ASN A 94 14.89 -7.12 -19.71
N ARG A 95 14.01 -6.18 -19.32
CA ARG A 95 13.47 -6.04 -17.94
C ARG A 95 12.89 -7.34 -17.40
N ALA A 96 12.11 -8.07 -18.21
CA ALA A 96 11.55 -9.37 -17.83
C ALA A 96 12.62 -10.38 -17.43
N ASP A 97 13.66 -10.52 -18.24
CA ASP A 97 14.74 -11.48 -17.98
C ASP A 97 15.60 -11.08 -16.78
N ILE A 98 15.79 -9.77 -16.57
CA ILE A 98 16.49 -9.23 -15.39
C ILE A 98 15.70 -9.58 -14.12
N TYR A 99 14.40 -9.29 -14.06
CA TYR A 99 13.57 -9.67 -12.93
C TYR A 99 13.51 -11.18 -12.73
N ALA A 100 13.40 -11.95 -13.81
CA ALA A 100 13.42 -13.40 -13.76
C ALA A 100 14.69 -13.96 -13.11
N ALA A 101 15.85 -13.42 -13.49
CA ALA A 101 17.13 -13.86 -12.95
C ALA A 101 17.33 -13.45 -11.49
N MET A 102 17.01 -12.19 -11.16
CA MET A 102 17.07 -11.69 -9.78
C MET A 102 16.14 -12.46 -8.86
N TYR A 103 14.88 -12.67 -9.26
CA TYR A 103 13.91 -13.39 -8.46
C TYR A 103 14.36 -14.84 -8.19
N ARG A 104 14.80 -15.58 -9.22
CA ARG A 104 15.32 -16.94 -9.04
C ARG A 104 16.51 -17.01 -8.07
N PHE A 105 17.35 -15.98 -8.07
CA PHE A 105 18.48 -15.90 -7.15
C PHE A 105 18.03 -15.57 -5.73
N ALA A 106 17.22 -14.53 -5.56
CA ALA A 106 16.76 -14.03 -4.26
C ALA A 106 15.78 -15.01 -3.60
N ALA A 107 14.80 -15.56 -4.32
CA ALA A 107 13.78 -16.46 -3.79
C ALA A 107 14.36 -17.72 -3.13
N ARG A 108 15.51 -18.22 -3.61
CA ARG A 108 16.22 -19.33 -2.93
C ARG A 108 16.65 -18.96 -1.51
N LYS A 109 17.03 -17.70 -1.29
CA LYS A 109 17.39 -17.18 0.05
C LYS A 109 16.14 -16.99 0.89
N TRP A 110 15.08 -16.44 0.31
CA TRP A 110 13.82 -16.19 0.98
C TRP A 110 13.19 -17.47 1.52
N VAL A 111 13.13 -18.52 0.69
CA VAL A 111 12.62 -19.84 1.10
C VAL A 111 13.51 -20.47 2.19
N ARG A 112 14.85 -20.34 2.09
CA ARG A 112 15.76 -20.81 3.15
C ARG A 112 15.59 -20.06 4.48
N ALA A 113 15.19 -18.79 4.41
CA ALA A 113 14.85 -17.98 5.58
C ALA A 113 13.43 -18.28 6.13
N GLY A 114 12.68 -19.21 5.50
CA GLY A 114 11.36 -19.67 5.95
C GLY A 114 10.18 -18.95 5.32
N ALA A 115 10.39 -18.04 4.38
CA ALA A 115 9.29 -17.38 3.68
C ALA A 115 8.64 -18.32 2.65
N VAL A 116 7.34 -18.53 2.78
CA VAL A 116 6.51 -19.34 1.87
C VAL A 116 5.53 -18.49 1.06
N SER A 117 5.44 -17.21 1.38
CA SER A 117 4.62 -16.23 0.66
C SER A 117 5.47 -15.02 0.29
N HIS A 118 5.42 -14.60 -0.97
CA HIS A 118 6.23 -13.50 -1.50
C HIS A 118 5.33 -12.41 -2.05
N GLY A 119 5.50 -11.17 -1.57
CA GLY A 119 4.85 -9.98 -2.09
C GLY A 119 5.86 -9.04 -2.74
N ILE A 120 5.50 -8.47 -3.90
CA ILE A 120 6.34 -7.50 -4.63
C ILE A 120 5.41 -6.39 -5.12
N CYS A 121 5.70 -5.15 -4.73
CA CYS A 121 4.95 -3.98 -5.18
C CYS A 121 5.54 -3.47 -6.50
N LEU A 122 4.77 -3.43 -7.56
CA LEU A 122 5.21 -3.03 -8.90
C LEU A 122 4.49 -1.76 -9.35
N TYR A 123 5.17 -0.91 -10.12
CA TYR A 123 4.51 0.22 -10.78
C TYR A 123 3.45 -0.24 -11.77
N ALA A 124 2.33 0.49 -11.82
CA ALA A 124 1.19 0.15 -12.66
C ALA A 124 1.54 0.15 -14.17
N HIS A 125 2.46 1.03 -14.59
CA HIS A 125 2.90 1.09 -16.00
C HIS A 125 3.83 -0.07 -16.40
N ASP A 126 4.42 -0.81 -15.45
CA ASP A 126 5.42 -1.84 -15.74
C ASP A 126 4.78 -3.20 -16.05
N GLU A 127 4.01 -3.25 -17.14
CA GLU A 127 3.37 -4.47 -17.61
C GLU A 127 4.38 -5.61 -17.85
N THR A 128 5.62 -5.27 -18.25
CA THR A 128 6.68 -6.24 -18.49
C THR A 128 7.07 -6.99 -17.23
N ALA A 129 7.28 -6.27 -16.13
CA ALA A 129 7.55 -6.88 -14.83
C ALA A 129 6.34 -7.66 -14.31
N GLN A 130 5.13 -7.09 -14.39
CA GLN A 130 3.89 -7.75 -13.96
C GLN A 130 3.68 -9.08 -14.67
N GLN A 131 3.77 -9.13 -16.01
CA GLN A 131 3.62 -10.36 -16.76
C GLN A 131 4.70 -11.39 -16.42
N GLN A 132 5.93 -10.96 -16.14
CA GLN A 132 7.00 -11.87 -15.73
C GLN A 132 6.70 -12.52 -14.37
N PHE A 133 6.21 -11.76 -13.40
CA PHE A 133 5.82 -12.32 -12.09
C PHE A 133 4.57 -13.19 -12.18
N PHE A 134 3.59 -12.86 -13.01
CA PHE A 134 2.44 -13.75 -13.26
C PHE A 134 2.86 -15.11 -13.84
N ARG A 135 3.89 -15.17 -14.70
CA ARG A 135 4.46 -16.44 -15.18
C ARG A 135 5.11 -17.27 -14.07
N TYR A 136 5.48 -16.65 -12.95
CA TYR A 136 5.96 -17.34 -11.75
C TYR A 136 4.84 -17.69 -10.75
N GLY A 137 3.59 -17.48 -11.11
CA GLY A 137 2.44 -17.82 -10.29
C GLY A 137 2.02 -16.75 -9.28
N PHE A 138 2.52 -15.53 -9.41
CA PHE A 138 2.00 -14.41 -8.64
C PHE A 138 0.59 -14.04 -9.09
N GLY A 139 -0.25 -13.62 -8.16
CA GLY A 139 -1.53 -12.98 -8.43
C GLY A 139 -1.48 -11.49 -8.05
N MET A 140 -2.30 -10.70 -8.71
CA MET A 140 -2.53 -9.32 -8.28
C MET A 140 -3.42 -9.36 -7.03
N ARG A 141 -2.83 -9.04 -5.88
CA ARG A 141 -3.54 -9.05 -4.60
C ARG A 141 -4.13 -7.68 -4.27
N CYS A 142 -3.32 -6.64 -4.36
CA CYS A 142 -3.63 -5.31 -3.89
C CYS A 142 -3.25 -4.27 -4.96
N ILE A 143 -3.92 -3.14 -4.94
CA ILE A 143 -3.65 -1.98 -5.78
C ILE A 143 -3.48 -0.79 -4.86
N ASP A 144 -2.32 -0.11 -4.96
CA ASP A 144 -2.07 1.16 -4.31
C ASP A 144 -2.48 2.29 -5.27
N ALA A 145 -3.32 3.18 -4.79
CA ALA A 145 -3.76 4.34 -5.54
C ALA A 145 -3.45 5.62 -4.77
N VAL A 146 -3.10 6.67 -5.49
CA VAL A 146 -2.82 8.00 -4.94
C VAL A 146 -3.63 9.03 -5.69
N ARG A 147 -4.15 10.01 -4.98
CA ARG A 147 -4.81 11.18 -5.55
C ARG A 147 -4.28 12.45 -4.91
N THR A 148 -4.44 13.58 -5.60
CA THR A 148 -4.30 14.91 -5.02
C THR A 148 -5.52 15.26 -4.16
N MET A 149 -5.38 16.27 -3.28
CA MET A 149 -6.50 16.77 -2.45
C MET A 149 -7.46 17.67 -3.23
N GLU A 150 -7.70 17.34 -4.52
CA GLU A 150 -8.73 18.04 -5.28
C GLU A 150 -10.13 17.62 -4.83
N PRO A 151 -11.12 18.57 -4.78
CA PRO A 151 -12.48 18.27 -4.36
C PRO A 151 -13.10 17.14 -5.19
N ILE A 152 -13.91 16.33 -4.54
CA ILE A 152 -14.67 15.27 -5.21
C ILE A 152 -16.01 15.84 -5.66
N THR A 153 -16.28 15.74 -6.94
CA THR A 153 -17.62 16.11 -7.47
C THR A 153 -18.64 15.09 -6.96
N CYS A 154 -19.42 15.48 -5.98
CA CYS A 154 -20.50 14.66 -5.43
C CYS A 154 -21.73 15.52 -5.14
N ILE A 155 -22.91 14.88 -5.21
CA ILE A 155 -24.16 15.52 -4.78
C ILE A 155 -24.23 15.42 -3.28
N ARG A 156 -24.31 16.55 -2.59
CA ARG A 156 -24.48 16.57 -1.15
C ARG A 156 -25.81 15.96 -0.77
N ASN A 157 -25.77 15.01 0.14
CA ASN A 157 -26.97 14.35 0.66
C ASN A 157 -27.16 14.79 2.13
N GLU A 158 -28.05 15.72 2.35
CA GLU A 158 -28.32 16.35 3.67
C GLU A 158 -28.97 15.40 4.69
N ASN A 159 -29.38 14.21 4.28
CA ASN A 159 -29.90 13.20 5.21
C ASN A 159 -28.79 12.52 6.03
N TYR A 160 -27.53 12.81 5.73
CA TYR A 160 -26.37 12.23 6.39
C TYR A 160 -25.56 13.31 7.09
N GLU A 161 -25.30 13.06 8.36
CA GLU A 161 -24.42 13.90 9.19
C GLU A 161 -23.01 13.32 9.14
N ILE A 162 -22.00 14.17 9.02
CA ILE A 162 -20.59 13.76 8.98
C ILE A 162 -19.88 14.41 10.16
N GLU A 163 -19.08 13.61 10.88
CA GLU A 163 -18.25 14.10 11.98
C GLU A 163 -16.90 13.38 11.98
N GLU A 164 -15.91 14.03 12.57
CA GLU A 164 -14.64 13.42 12.94
C GLU A 164 -14.74 12.88 14.38
N LEU A 165 -14.24 11.67 14.59
CA LEU A 165 -14.24 11.02 15.89
C LEU A 165 -13.00 11.40 16.70
N THR A 166 -13.18 11.44 18.01
CA THR A 166 -12.13 11.63 19.02
C THR A 166 -11.84 10.30 19.73
N PRO A 167 -10.77 10.22 20.56
CA PRO A 167 -10.52 9.02 21.37
C PRO A 167 -11.72 8.59 22.23
N GLU A 168 -12.54 9.55 22.70
CA GLU A 168 -13.73 9.26 23.50
C GLU A 168 -14.90 8.69 22.67
N THR A 169 -14.91 8.98 21.37
CA THR A 169 -16.02 8.60 20.46
C THR A 169 -15.65 7.55 19.42
N ILE A 170 -14.39 7.15 19.32
CA ILE A 170 -13.90 6.18 18.32
C ILE A 170 -14.64 4.84 18.34
N SER A 171 -15.16 4.44 19.48
CA SER A 171 -15.97 3.22 19.64
C SER A 171 -17.19 3.18 18.73
N LEU A 172 -17.68 4.32 18.23
CA LEU A 172 -18.78 4.41 17.28
C LEU A 172 -18.44 3.82 15.90
N ALA A 173 -17.15 3.78 15.53
CA ALA A 173 -16.72 3.16 14.29
C ALA A 173 -16.57 1.64 14.41
N TYR A 174 -16.45 1.09 15.61
CA TYR A 174 -16.14 -0.34 15.82
C TYR A 174 -17.14 -1.32 15.16
N PRO A 175 -18.47 -1.10 15.20
CA PRO A 175 -19.41 -1.97 14.49
C PRO A 175 -19.15 -2.02 12.96
N LEU A 176 -18.71 -0.89 12.38
CA LEU A 176 -18.37 -0.81 10.95
C LEU A 176 -17.05 -1.50 10.64
N GLU A 177 -16.06 -1.42 11.55
CA GLU A 177 -14.82 -2.19 11.49
C GLU A 177 -15.09 -3.70 11.46
N LEU A 178 -15.97 -4.20 12.34
CA LEU A 178 -16.38 -5.62 12.32
C LEU A 178 -17.02 -6.01 11.00
N MET A 179 -17.82 -5.13 10.39
CA MET A 179 -18.45 -5.40 9.09
C MET A 179 -17.40 -5.38 7.96
N LEU A 180 -16.37 -4.54 8.03
CA LEU A 180 -15.24 -4.56 7.10
C LEU A 180 -14.47 -5.89 7.20
N MET A 181 -14.16 -6.37 8.40
CA MET A 181 -13.48 -7.66 8.60
C MET A 181 -14.32 -8.82 8.04
N ARG A 182 -15.63 -8.81 8.24
CA ARG A 182 -16.54 -9.79 7.65
C ARG A 182 -16.58 -9.72 6.11
N HIS A 183 -16.50 -8.51 5.56
CA HIS A 183 -16.41 -8.30 4.11
C HIS A 183 -15.13 -8.92 3.55
N TYR A 184 -13.98 -8.74 4.18
CA TYR A 184 -12.73 -9.37 3.78
C TYR A 184 -12.77 -10.90 3.88
N TYR A 185 -13.44 -11.46 4.87
CA TYR A 185 -13.59 -12.91 5.00
C TYR A 185 -14.47 -13.52 3.92
N SER A 186 -15.38 -12.75 3.34
CA SER A 186 -16.35 -13.20 2.35
C SER A 186 -15.74 -13.24 0.94
N SER A 187 -16.42 -13.96 0.02
CA SER A 187 -16.10 -13.92 -1.41
C SER A 187 -16.15 -12.47 -1.95
N PRO A 188 -15.21 -12.06 -2.80
CA PRO A 188 -14.18 -12.88 -3.46
C PRO A 188 -12.80 -12.83 -2.80
N PHE A 189 -12.67 -12.23 -1.62
CA PHE A 189 -11.36 -12.00 -0.98
C PHE A 189 -10.85 -13.19 -0.21
N PHE A 190 -11.73 -13.82 0.59
CA PHE A 190 -11.41 -14.94 1.47
C PHE A 190 -10.21 -14.66 2.40
N MET A 191 -10.04 -13.40 2.81
CA MET A 191 -8.99 -13.02 3.73
C MET A 191 -9.41 -13.25 5.17
N ASN A 192 -8.71 -14.15 5.84
CA ASN A 192 -8.94 -14.46 7.25
C ASN A 192 -8.21 -13.42 8.14
N ARG A 193 -8.79 -12.22 8.25
CA ARG A 193 -8.34 -11.21 9.20
C ARG A 193 -9.17 -11.30 10.46
N ALA A 194 -8.51 -11.50 11.60
CA ALA A 194 -9.17 -11.40 12.89
C ALA A 194 -9.50 -9.94 13.19
N ALA A 195 -10.73 -9.65 13.60
CA ALA A 195 -11.06 -8.35 14.15
C ALA A 195 -10.38 -8.20 15.52
N ALA A 196 -9.80 -7.02 15.78
CA ALA A 196 -9.34 -6.68 17.13
C ALA A 196 -10.52 -6.65 18.10
N ALA A 197 -10.28 -6.89 19.38
CA ALA A 197 -11.29 -6.62 20.41
C ALA A 197 -11.60 -5.12 20.45
N GLN A 198 -12.80 -4.75 20.89
CA GLN A 198 -13.19 -3.33 20.92
C GLN A 198 -12.27 -2.49 21.80
N GLU A 199 -11.80 -3.05 22.90
CA GLU A 199 -10.87 -2.38 23.82
C GLU A 199 -9.53 -2.09 23.10
N ASP A 200 -9.00 -3.05 22.35
CA ASP A 200 -7.78 -2.89 21.59
C ASP A 200 -7.97 -1.86 20.46
N PHE A 201 -9.08 -1.95 19.71
CA PHE A 201 -9.43 -1.01 18.66
C PHE A 201 -9.49 0.44 19.17
N CYS A 202 -10.09 0.64 20.37
CA CYS A 202 -10.19 1.96 20.96
C CYS A 202 -8.85 2.44 21.55
N SER A 203 -8.09 1.56 22.21
CA SER A 203 -6.85 1.94 22.90
C SER A 203 -5.68 2.21 21.97
N THR A 204 -5.69 1.62 20.77
CA THR A 204 -4.65 1.87 19.75
C THR A 204 -4.89 3.13 18.93
N PHE A 205 -6.10 3.72 18.98
CA PHE A 205 -6.41 4.95 18.29
C PHE A 205 -5.78 6.15 19.01
N THR A 206 -4.91 6.88 18.31
CA THR A 206 -4.30 8.12 18.79
C THR A 206 -4.59 9.23 17.78
N ALA A 207 -5.17 10.33 18.26
CA ALA A 207 -5.56 11.44 17.38
C ALA A 207 -4.36 12.19 16.74
N GLU A 208 -3.15 11.96 17.24
CA GLU A 208 -1.90 12.47 16.65
C GLU A 208 -1.46 11.67 15.41
N GLU A 209 -1.78 10.39 15.37
CA GLU A 209 -1.30 9.48 14.30
C GLU A 209 -2.41 9.08 13.35
N GLU A 210 -3.65 9.02 13.81
CA GLU A 210 -4.81 8.59 13.05
C GLU A 210 -5.97 9.57 13.10
N ARG A 211 -6.72 9.65 12.01
CA ARG A 211 -7.98 10.39 11.90
C ARG A 211 -9.09 9.40 11.55
N CYS A 212 -10.25 9.55 12.16
CA CYS A 212 -11.41 8.72 11.85
C CYS A 212 -12.65 9.59 11.64
N PHE A 213 -13.27 9.43 10.49
CA PHE A 213 -14.48 10.15 10.10
C PHE A 213 -15.63 9.17 9.97
N ILE A 214 -16.83 9.55 10.41
CA ILE A 214 -18.04 8.75 10.21
C ILE A 214 -19.13 9.54 9.52
N SER A 215 -20.00 8.82 8.82
CA SER A 215 -21.28 9.32 8.35
C SER A 215 -22.40 8.64 9.13
N ARG A 216 -23.40 9.42 9.56
CA ARG A 216 -24.58 8.94 10.29
C ARG A 216 -25.84 9.15 9.45
N TYR A 217 -26.75 8.20 9.55
CA TYR A 217 -28.10 8.31 9.05
C TYR A 217 -29.07 8.14 10.21
N LYS A 218 -29.91 9.14 10.49
CA LYS A 218 -30.82 9.15 11.65
C LYS A 218 -30.10 8.82 12.97
N GLY A 219 -28.92 9.42 13.16
CA GLY A 219 -28.10 9.25 14.36
C GLY A 219 -27.28 7.94 14.43
N GLN A 220 -27.44 7.01 13.48
CA GLN A 220 -26.72 5.73 13.47
C GLN A 220 -25.54 5.76 12.48
N PRO A 221 -24.32 5.32 12.88
CA PRO A 221 -23.18 5.21 12.00
C PRO A 221 -23.49 4.29 10.81
N CYS A 222 -23.20 4.74 9.59
CA CYS A 222 -23.47 3.98 8.35
C CYS A 222 -22.27 3.91 7.40
N ALA A 223 -21.28 4.76 7.56
CA ALA A 223 -19.99 4.67 6.87
C ALA A 223 -18.89 5.24 7.76
N TYR A 224 -17.65 4.76 7.56
CA TYR A 224 -16.47 5.31 8.23
C TYR A 224 -15.26 5.31 7.31
N LEU A 225 -14.29 6.12 7.67
CA LEU A 225 -13.03 6.32 6.95
C LEU A 225 -11.94 6.57 8.00
N LYS A 226 -10.90 5.71 8.05
CA LYS A 226 -9.70 5.92 8.85
C LYS A 226 -8.55 6.35 7.94
N ILE A 227 -7.76 7.31 8.41
CA ILE A 227 -6.64 7.90 7.68
C ILE A 227 -5.47 8.03 8.65
N SER A 228 -4.26 7.68 8.23
CA SER A 228 -3.03 7.87 9.01
C SER A 228 -1.87 8.32 8.12
N GLN A 229 -0.72 8.59 8.75
CA GLN A 229 0.53 8.86 8.02
C GLN A 229 1.22 7.57 7.54
N SER A 230 0.75 6.40 7.98
CA SER A 230 1.31 5.12 7.56
C SER A 230 0.80 4.68 6.20
N GLY A 231 1.67 4.05 5.42
CA GLY A 231 1.34 3.43 4.14
C GLY A 231 2.54 2.65 3.62
N GLU A 232 2.33 1.77 2.64
CA GLU A 232 3.36 0.84 2.15
C GLU A 232 3.98 1.29 0.82
N THR A 233 3.82 2.56 0.43
CA THR A 233 4.37 3.12 -0.83
C THR A 233 5.55 4.05 -0.56
N CYS A 234 6.40 4.30 -1.55
CA CYS A 234 7.49 5.26 -1.42
C CYS A 234 7.01 6.71 -1.20
N ILE A 235 5.74 6.98 -1.41
CA ILE A 235 5.12 8.30 -1.22
C ILE A 235 4.87 8.60 0.26
N THR A 236 4.84 7.59 1.13
CA THR A 236 4.62 7.77 2.57
C THR A 236 5.71 8.56 3.28
N GLU A 237 6.89 8.68 2.68
CA GLU A 237 7.98 9.50 3.21
C GLU A 237 7.81 11.01 2.92
N ILE A 238 6.72 11.40 2.24
CA ILE A 238 6.40 12.79 1.91
C ILE A 238 5.50 13.35 3.02
N PRO A 239 5.89 14.44 3.71
CA PRO A 239 5.15 14.98 4.85
C PRO A 239 3.70 15.37 4.53
N GLU A 240 3.42 15.76 3.28
CA GLU A 240 2.09 16.17 2.82
C GLU A 240 1.20 14.99 2.37
N TYR A 241 1.63 13.75 2.60
CA TYR A 241 0.90 12.54 2.24
C TYR A 241 0.20 11.91 3.46
N LEU A 242 -1.03 11.48 3.23
CA LEU A 242 -1.78 10.64 4.17
C LEU A 242 -2.32 9.40 3.46
N HIS A 243 -2.61 8.35 4.22
CA HIS A 243 -3.07 7.06 3.71
C HIS A 243 -4.40 6.63 4.35
N ILE A 244 -5.34 6.18 3.54
CA ILE A 244 -6.58 5.57 4.00
C ILE A 244 -6.27 4.14 4.45
N THR A 245 -6.38 3.88 5.74
CA THR A 245 -6.08 2.58 6.35
C THR A 245 -7.30 1.68 6.50
N ALA A 246 -8.51 2.26 6.54
CA ALA A 246 -9.75 1.51 6.55
C ALA A 246 -10.91 2.35 6.01
N ALA A 247 -11.83 1.71 5.30
CA ALA A 247 -13.03 2.35 4.79
C ALA A 247 -14.15 1.33 4.64
N TYR A 248 -15.35 1.66 5.11
CA TYR A 248 -16.53 0.84 4.92
C TYR A 248 -17.81 1.66 4.87
N CYS A 249 -18.75 1.22 4.06
CA CYS A 249 -20.11 1.75 4.01
C CYS A 249 -21.09 0.58 4.03
N LEU A 250 -22.11 0.65 4.88
CA LEU A 250 -23.17 -0.35 4.97
C LEU A 250 -23.84 -0.51 3.60
N SER A 251 -24.17 -1.75 3.23
CA SER A 251 -24.69 -2.09 1.90
C SER A 251 -25.94 -1.32 1.52
N GLU A 252 -26.86 -1.10 2.48
CA GLU A 252 -28.10 -0.35 2.28
C GLU A 252 -27.91 1.14 2.05
N HIS A 253 -26.70 1.68 2.33
CA HIS A 253 -26.33 3.07 2.13
C HIS A 253 -25.42 3.28 0.89
N ARG A 254 -24.97 2.20 0.25
CA ARG A 254 -24.15 2.28 -0.97
C ARG A 254 -24.96 2.82 -2.16
N GLY A 255 -24.27 3.39 -3.13
CA GLY A 255 -24.89 3.99 -4.31
C GLY A 255 -25.67 5.28 -4.07
N LYS A 256 -25.69 5.80 -2.82
CA LYS A 256 -26.41 7.02 -2.43
C LYS A 256 -25.48 8.23 -2.22
N GLY A 257 -24.22 8.13 -2.64
CA GLY A 257 -23.22 9.18 -2.48
C GLY A 257 -22.65 9.33 -1.05
N VAL A 258 -23.02 8.47 -0.10
CA VAL A 258 -22.65 8.60 1.32
C VAL A 258 -21.14 8.60 1.49
N PHE A 259 -20.45 7.59 0.95
CA PHE A 259 -19.01 7.49 1.08
C PHE A 259 -18.29 8.60 0.32
N GLN A 260 -18.80 9.01 -0.85
CA GLN A 260 -18.23 10.14 -1.61
C GLN A 260 -18.31 11.45 -0.82
N ASN A 261 -19.44 11.71 -0.14
CA ASN A 261 -19.59 12.88 0.72
C ASN A 261 -18.65 12.82 1.92
N LEU A 262 -18.50 11.64 2.57
CA LEU A 262 -17.60 11.42 3.68
C LEU A 262 -16.14 11.67 3.27
N LEU A 263 -15.72 11.08 2.14
CA LEU A 263 -14.38 11.27 1.61
C LEU A 263 -14.12 12.72 1.20
N ASN A 264 -15.11 13.40 0.58
CA ASN A 264 -14.96 14.81 0.23
C ASN A 264 -14.82 15.71 1.45
N TYR A 265 -15.58 15.44 2.52
CA TYR A 265 -15.45 16.15 3.78
C TYR A 265 -14.04 16.02 4.36
N ALA A 266 -13.51 14.80 4.40
CA ALA A 266 -12.15 14.54 4.86
C ALA A 266 -11.11 15.26 3.99
N VAL A 267 -11.21 15.14 2.65
CA VAL A 267 -10.32 15.81 1.69
C VAL A 267 -10.32 17.32 1.87
N ASP A 268 -11.50 17.95 1.98
CA ASP A 268 -11.61 19.41 2.18
C ASP A 268 -10.97 19.88 3.49
N LEU A 269 -11.08 19.08 4.55
CA LEU A 269 -10.47 19.38 5.85
C LEU A 269 -8.94 19.23 5.77
N LEU A 270 -8.46 18.09 5.29
CA LEU A 270 -7.03 17.77 5.19
C LEU A 270 -6.29 18.74 4.24
N LYS A 271 -6.94 19.15 3.14
CA LYS A 271 -6.39 20.17 2.24
C LYS A 271 -6.16 21.51 2.95
N LYS A 272 -7.07 21.92 3.83
CA LYS A 272 -6.93 23.15 4.64
C LYS A 272 -5.80 23.05 5.66
N GLU A 273 -5.48 21.86 6.11
CA GLU A 273 -4.38 21.56 7.02
C GLU A 273 -3.02 21.45 6.29
N GLY A 274 -3.00 21.54 4.95
CA GLY A 274 -1.79 21.57 4.14
C GLY A 274 -1.38 20.24 3.53
N TYR A 275 -2.18 19.18 3.69
CA TYR A 275 -1.93 17.92 2.99
C TYR A 275 -2.22 18.04 1.50
N ALA A 276 -1.38 17.40 0.68
CA ALA A 276 -1.45 17.46 -0.78
C ALA A 276 -1.91 16.14 -1.42
N TYR A 277 -1.65 15.02 -0.75
CA TYR A 277 -1.88 13.69 -1.31
C TYR A 277 -2.63 12.79 -0.33
N LEU A 278 -3.50 11.95 -0.90
CA LEU A 278 -4.20 10.90 -0.18
C LEU A 278 -4.06 9.59 -0.94
N GLY A 279 -3.50 8.59 -0.28
CA GLY A 279 -3.35 7.24 -0.81
C GLY A 279 -4.35 6.27 -0.22
N VAL A 280 -4.47 5.13 -0.85
CA VAL A 280 -5.23 3.98 -0.38
C VAL A 280 -4.67 2.72 -1.00
N ASP A 281 -4.60 1.64 -0.24
CA ASP A 281 -4.47 0.30 -0.77
C ASP A 281 -5.83 -0.42 -0.71
N TYR A 282 -6.13 -1.18 -1.75
CA TYR A 282 -7.35 -1.98 -1.80
C TYR A 282 -7.14 -3.29 -2.55
N GLU A 283 -7.86 -4.31 -2.15
CA GLU A 283 -7.79 -5.61 -2.80
C GLU A 283 -8.26 -5.51 -4.26
N SER A 284 -7.49 -6.09 -5.18
CA SER A 284 -7.71 -6.00 -6.64
C SER A 284 -9.10 -6.47 -7.10
N LEU A 285 -9.76 -7.30 -6.31
CA LEU A 285 -11.11 -7.81 -6.58
C LEU A 285 -12.21 -7.00 -5.86
N ASN A 286 -11.86 -5.98 -5.07
CA ASN A 286 -12.83 -5.13 -4.39
C ASN A 286 -13.49 -4.19 -5.39
N ARG A 287 -14.74 -4.47 -5.73
CA ARG A 287 -15.56 -3.69 -6.68
C ARG A 287 -16.75 -3.00 -6.03
N SER A 288 -16.83 -2.99 -4.71
CA SER A 288 -17.97 -2.42 -3.97
C SER A 288 -17.80 -0.93 -3.66
#